data_a141e962b19cae93073aba94fac839cf
#
_entry.id   a141e962b19cae93073aba94fac839cf
#
_cell.length_a   1.000
_cell.length_b   1.000
_cell.length_c   1.000
_cell.angle_alpha   90.00
_cell.angle_beta   90.00
_cell.angle_gamma   90.00
#
_symmetry.space_group_name_H-M   'P 1'
#
loop_
_entity.id
_entity.type
_entity.pdbx_description
1 polymer ?
#
loop_
_entity_poly.entity_id
_entity_poly.type
_entity_poly.pdbx_seq_one_letter_code
_entity_poly.pdbx_strand_id
1 'polypeptide(L)'
;NPVKATAAKAGKPAPKAVAPKAAPPKAAASKGEAGTREAPWKLTTANGGSEYVMFRDETLDPPALVCKVGSTELRYHLRCIEDLHAMLKKHGDWMPLGAADEQKPAAEGTVEAWGRSTKNPVGGWYGLRKGYRGRFGMYVPPLLEKLGLVELEHNPKNNRVRAR
;
A
#
# COMPACT_ATOMS: atom_id res chain seq x y z
N ASN A 1 24.87 13.91 37.15
CA ASN A 1 24.64 13.73 36.55
C ASN A 1 24.32 13.35 35.92
N PRO A 2 24.41 13.57 35.98
CA PRO A 2 23.99 13.17 35.19
C PRO A 2 23.70 12.90 34.43
N VAL A 3 23.67 13.12 34.52
CA VAL A 3 23.36 12.91 33.67
C VAL A 3 23.13 12.49 32.92
N LYS A 4 23.04 12.53 32.97
CA LYS A 4 22.73 12.20 32.18
C LYS A 4 22.25 11.79 31.39
N ALA A 5 22.22 12.01 31.62
CA ALA A 5 21.71 11.71 30.85
C ALA A 5 21.32 11.53 30.12
N THR A 6 21.32 11.66 30.07
CA THR A 6 20.89 11.54 29.23
C THR A 6 20.52 11.18 28.37
N ALA A 7 20.62 11.37 28.47
CA ALA A 7 20.18 11.17 27.57
C ALA A 7 19.79 10.75 26.85
N ALA A 8 19.85 10.83 26.96
CA ALA A 8 19.42 10.53 26.16
C ALA A 8 18.98 10.22 25.48
N LYS A 9 18.84 10.34 25.45
CA LYS A 9 18.33 10.16 24.65
C LYS A 9 17.98 9.94 23.79
N ALA A 10 18.07 10.15 24.18
CA ALA A 10 17.65 10.10 23.25
C ALA A 10 17.37 9.85 22.38
N GLY A 11 17.33 9.93 22.49
CA GLY A 11 16.92 9.81 21.39
C GLY A 11 16.57 9.44 20.76
N LYS A 12 16.23 9.44 20.64
CA LYS A 12 15.72 9.26 19.82
C LYS A 12 15.27 9.12 19.14
N PRO A 13 15.23 9.29 19.52
CA PRO A 13 14.61 9.23 18.61
C PRO A 13 14.20 9.13 17.83
N ALA A 14 13.95 9.29 17.97
CA ALA A 14 13.47 9.32 17.02
C ALA A 14 13.11 9.22 16.29
N PRO A 15 13.14 9.24 16.38
CA PRO A 15 12.71 9.24 15.36
C PRO A 15 12.31 9.22 14.72
N LYS A 16 12.15 9.32 14.76
CA LYS A 16 11.81 9.40 13.89
C LYS A 16 11.49 9.31 13.16
N ALA A 17 11.44 9.39 13.57
CA ALA A 17 11.12 9.41 12.63
C ALA A 17 10.91 9.46 12.01
N VAL A 18 10.72 9.58 12.23
CA VAL A 18 10.51 9.69 11.31
C VAL A 18 10.29 9.84 10.58
N ALA A 19 10.07 9.94 10.73
CA ALA A 19 9.82 10.14 9.74
C ALA A 19 9.67 10.23 9.00
N PRO A 20 9.51 10.24 9.12
CA PRO A 20 9.33 10.29 8.13
C PRO A 20 9.06 10.42 7.54
N LYS A 21 8.68 10.53 7.58
CA LYS A 21 8.45 10.56 6.77
C LYS A 21 8.32 10.64 5.90
N ALA A 22 8.04 10.68 6.18
CA ALA A 22 7.93 10.69 5.11
C ALA A 22 7.98 10.92 4.35
N ALA A 23 7.93 11.15 4.43
CA ALA A 23 8.00 11.30 3.43
C ALA A 23 8.14 11.29 2.73
N PRO A 24 7.96 11.44 2.77
CA PRO A 24 8.11 11.28 1.85
C PRO A 24 8.29 11.16 1.12
N PRO A 25 8.01 11.13 1.03
CA PRO A 25 8.36 10.92 0.19
C PRO A 25 8.48 11.20 -0.58
N LYS A 26 8.31 11.60 -0.61
CA LYS A 26 8.52 11.86 -1.51
C LYS A 26 9.45 11.84 -2.16
N ALA A 27 9.40 12.22 -2.06
CA ALA A 27 10.28 12.30 -2.84
C ALA A 27 11.12 11.58 -3.19
N ALA A 28 11.31 11.48 -2.73
CA ALA A 28 12.16 10.88 -3.02
C ALA A 28 12.32 10.16 -4.02
N ALA A 29 11.90 10.09 -4.55
CA ALA A 29 11.96 9.37 -5.47
C ALA A 29 12.88 9.61 -6.33
N SER A 30 13.63 9.60 -6.36
CA SER A 30 14.31 9.96 -7.25
C SER A 30 15.32 9.21 -7.67
N LYS A 31 16.01 9.43 -8.44
CA LYS A 31 17.04 8.92 -9.00
C LYS A 31 17.40 7.63 -8.64
N GLY A 32 17.17 6.60 -9.30
CA GLY A 32 17.55 5.25 -9.04
C GLY A 32 16.69 4.52 -8.06
N GLU A 33 15.80 5.19 -7.42
CA GLU A 33 14.88 4.53 -6.51
C GLU A 33 13.77 3.83 -7.27
N ALA A 34 13.31 2.71 -6.71
CA ALA A 34 12.20 1.98 -7.28
C ALA A 34 10.91 2.78 -7.12
N GLY A 35 9.93 2.45 -7.94
CA GLY A 35 8.63 3.09 -7.85
C GLY A 35 8.39 4.13 -8.93
N THR A 36 9.25 4.19 -9.93
CA THR A 36 9.08 5.07 -11.08
C THR A 36 8.76 4.22 -12.31
N ARG A 37 8.30 4.88 -13.36
CA ARG A 37 8.04 4.18 -14.62
C ARG A 37 9.28 3.47 -15.14
N GLU A 38 10.45 4.11 -14.97
CA GLU A 38 11.71 3.55 -15.46
C GLU A 38 12.26 2.46 -14.54
N ALA A 39 11.90 2.51 -13.27
CA ALA A 39 12.37 1.53 -12.29
C ALA A 39 11.20 1.14 -11.38
N PRO A 40 10.21 0.41 -11.91
CA PRO A 40 9.03 0.07 -11.12
C PRO A 40 9.35 -0.90 -9.99
N TRP A 41 8.50 -0.91 -8.99
CA TRP A 41 8.57 -1.93 -7.96
C TRP A 41 8.19 -3.28 -8.55
N LYS A 42 9.00 -4.29 -8.33
CA LYS A 42 8.70 -5.65 -8.77
C LYS A 42 8.08 -6.39 -7.60
N LEU A 43 6.90 -6.94 -7.82
CA LEU A 43 6.09 -7.49 -6.76
C LEU A 43 5.55 -8.86 -7.14
N THR A 44 5.13 -9.61 -6.12
CA THR A 44 4.48 -10.90 -6.30
C THR A 44 3.23 -10.89 -5.41
N THR A 45 2.15 -11.49 -5.89
CA THR A 45 0.93 -11.56 -5.08
C THR A 45 1.22 -12.37 -3.81
N ALA A 46 0.38 -12.15 -2.79
CA ALA A 46 0.61 -12.75 -1.46
C ALA A 46 0.73 -14.28 -1.54
N ASN A 47 -0.06 -14.90 -2.42
CA ASN A 47 -0.03 -16.36 -2.56
C ASN A 47 1.11 -16.85 -3.46
N GLY A 48 1.92 -15.94 -4.01
CA GLY A 48 3.03 -16.31 -4.87
C GLY A 48 2.65 -16.69 -6.28
N GLY A 49 1.39 -16.51 -6.68
CA GLY A 49 0.90 -17.02 -7.94
C GLY A 49 1.15 -16.16 -9.16
N SER A 50 1.45 -14.89 -8.97
CA SER A 50 1.63 -13.97 -10.10
C SER A 50 2.64 -12.90 -9.76
N GLU A 51 3.42 -12.52 -10.77
CA GLU A 51 4.34 -11.39 -10.64
C GLU A 51 3.76 -10.20 -11.38
N TYR A 52 4.08 -9.01 -10.87
CA TYR A 52 3.58 -7.77 -11.47
C TYR A 52 4.47 -6.62 -11.04
N VAL A 53 4.26 -5.45 -11.63
CA VAL A 53 5.03 -4.26 -11.26
C VAL A 53 4.07 -3.11 -10.95
N MET A 54 4.54 -2.19 -10.13
CA MET A 54 3.80 -0.97 -9.83
C MET A 54 4.76 0.21 -9.86
N PHE A 55 4.22 1.38 -10.19
CA PHE A 55 4.99 2.61 -10.13
C PHE A 55 4.05 3.79 -9.92
N ARG A 56 4.61 4.90 -9.45
CA ARG A 56 3.85 6.14 -9.28
C ARG A 56 3.80 6.89 -10.59
N ASP A 57 2.65 7.45 -10.90
CA ASP A 57 2.52 8.36 -12.03
C ASP A 57 1.81 9.61 -11.55
N GLU A 58 2.60 10.60 -11.19
CA GLU A 58 2.08 11.84 -10.65
C GLU A 58 1.71 12.84 -11.73
N THR A 59 1.91 12.47 -13.00
CA THR A 59 1.48 13.33 -14.10
C THR A 59 -0.02 13.16 -14.38
N LEU A 60 -0.62 12.11 -13.83
CA LEU A 60 -2.05 11.88 -13.99
C LEU A 60 -2.84 12.67 -12.96
N ASP A 61 -4.11 12.92 -13.26
CA ASP A 61 -5.01 13.67 -12.38
C ASP A 61 -6.27 12.85 -12.19
N PRO A 62 -6.48 12.26 -10.98
CA PRO A 62 -5.60 12.35 -9.81
C PRO A 62 -4.33 11.52 -10.00
N PRO A 63 -3.29 11.81 -9.20
CA PRO A 63 -2.07 11.01 -9.26
C PRO A 63 -2.37 9.55 -9.00
N ALA A 64 -1.72 8.68 -9.74
CA ALA A 64 -2.07 7.26 -9.75
C ALA A 64 -0.91 6.37 -9.36
N LEU A 65 -1.25 5.26 -8.71
CA LEU A 65 -0.37 4.12 -8.57
C LEU A 65 -0.74 3.17 -9.70
N VAL A 66 0.16 3.02 -10.65
CA VAL A 66 -0.09 2.19 -11.82
C VAL A 66 0.37 0.77 -11.53
N CYS A 67 -0.47 -0.19 -11.86
CA CYS A 67 -0.20 -1.62 -11.64
C CYS A 67 -0.26 -2.31 -12.98
N LYS A 68 0.84 -2.95 -13.37
CA LYS A 68 0.88 -3.67 -14.65
C LYS A 68 1.04 -5.15 -14.39
N VAL A 69 0.06 -5.91 -14.83
CA VAL A 69 0.01 -7.36 -14.68
C VAL A 69 -0.08 -7.92 -16.09
N GLY A 70 1.05 -8.44 -16.60
CA GLY A 70 1.11 -8.84 -17.98
C GLY A 70 0.85 -7.65 -18.88
N SER A 71 -0.13 -7.74 -19.75
CA SER A 71 -0.47 -6.65 -20.66
C SER A 71 -1.59 -5.76 -20.09
N THR A 72 -2.09 -6.08 -18.90
CA THR A 72 -3.18 -5.33 -18.30
C THR A 72 -2.63 -4.24 -17.39
N GLU A 73 -3.18 -3.04 -17.51
CA GLU A 73 -2.79 -1.92 -16.67
C GLU A 73 -3.97 -1.51 -15.82
N LEU A 74 -3.75 -1.49 -14.50
CA LEU A 74 -4.72 -1.01 -13.54
C LEU A 74 -4.17 0.28 -12.93
N ARG A 75 -5.07 1.12 -12.43
CA ARG A 75 -4.67 2.38 -11.80
C ARG A 75 -5.48 2.57 -10.53
N TYR A 76 -4.79 2.94 -9.46
CA TYR A 76 -5.42 3.25 -8.18
C TYR A 76 -5.00 4.66 -7.76
N HIS A 77 -5.81 5.32 -6.95
CA HIS A 77 -5.39 6.58 -6.35
C HIS A 77 -4.05 6.37 -5.69
N LEU A 78 -3.08 7.22 -5.98
CA LEU A 78 -1.74 7.06 -5.41
C LEU A 78 -1.77 7.12 -3.88
N ARG A 79 -2.69 7.88 -3.33
CA ARG A 79 -2.83 8.01 -1.88
C ARG A 79 -3.22 6.69 -1.19
N CYS A 80 -3.54 5.65 -1.94
CA CYS A 80 -3.95 4.38 -1.35
C CYS A 80 -2.86 3.80 -0.45
N ILE A 81 -1.59 4.09 -0.74
CA ILE A 81 -0.49 3.58 0.07
C ILE A 81 -0.63 4.09 1.50
N GLU A 82 -0.78 5.40 1.65
CA GLU A 82 -0.87 6.02 2.97
C GLU A 82 -2.21 5.72 3.62
N ASP A 83 -3.28 5.77 2.84
CA ASP A 83 -4.61 5.56 3.36
C ASP A 83 -4.79 4.14 3.87
N LEU A 84 -4.30 3.15 3.12
CA LEU A 84 -4.40 1.75 3.56
C LEU A 84 -3.56 1.52 4.80
N HIS A 85 -2.35 2.07 4.84
CA HIS A 85 -1.51 1.92 6.01
C HIS A 85 -2.18 2.53 7.25
N ALA A 86 -2.76 3.72 7.09
CA ALA A 86 -3.44 4.39 8.21
C ALA A 86 -4.63 3.57 8.69
N MET A 87 -5.41 3.02 7.76
CA MET A 87 -6.58 2.21 8.13
C MET A 87 -6.13 0.96 8.87
N LEU A 88 -5.08 0.30 8.40
CA LEU A 88 -4.60 -0.92 9.05
C LEU A 88 -4.02 -0.63 10.43
N LYS A 89 -3.37 0.51 10.61
CA LYS A 89 -2.89 0.90 11.93
C LYS A 89 -4.05 1.12 12.88
N LYS A 90 -5.10 1.77 12.41
CA LYS A 90 -6.28 2.00 13.24
C LYS A 90 -6.99 0.70 13.56
N HIS A 91 -7.03 -0.24 12.59
CA HIS A 91 -7.63 -1.54 12.81
C HIS A 91 -6.89 -2.34 13.88
N GLY A 92 -5.57 -2.27 13.87
CA GLY A 92 -4.75 -2.81 14.95
C GLY A 92 -4.62 -4.32 14.98
N ASP A 93 -5.08 -5.02 13.95
CA ASP A 93 -5.05 -6.47 13.92
C ASP A 93 -5.02 -6.93 12.47
N TRP A 94 -4.94 -8.24 12.28
CA TRP A 94 -4.95 -8.83 10.95
C TRP A 94 -6.29 -8.56 10.26
N MET A 95 -6.23 -8.25 8.98
CA MET A 95 -7.41 -8.04 8.16
C MET A 95 -7.30 -8.88 6.90
N PRO A 96 -8.33 -9.69 6.58
CA PRO A 96 -8.30 -10.47 5.34
C PRO A 96 -8.20 -9.56 4.12
N LEU A 97 -7.51 -10.04 3.09
CA LEU A 97 -7.36 -9.26 1.87
C LEU A 97 -8.65 -9.18 1.08
N GLY A 98 -9.35 -10.30 0.95
CA GLY A 98 -10.66 -10.34 0.30
C GLY A 98 -10.67 -9.94 -1.16
N ALA A 99 -9.54 -10.11 -1.86
CA ALA A 99 -9.42 -9.64 -3.24
C ALA A 99 -10.51 -10.20 -4.14
N ALA A 100 -11.08 -9.33 -4.97
CA ALA A 100 -12.15 -9.71 -5.88
C ALA A 100 -12.13 -8.78 -7.09
N ASP A 101 -12.61 -9.31 -8.21
CA ASP A 101 -12.75 -8.50 -9.42
C ASP A 101 -13.79 -7.42 -9.22
N GLU A 102 -13.76 -6.41 -10.08
CA GLU A 102 -14.71 -5.31 -9.98
C GLU A 102 -16.15 -5.78 -10.04
N GLN A 103 -16.41 -6.82 -10.84
CA GLN A 103 -17.77 -7.32 -11.04
C GLN A 103 -18.27 -8.21 -9.90
N LYS A 104 -17.39 -8.57 -8.98
CA LYS A 104 -17.76 -9.46 -7.88
C LYS A 104 -17.82 -8.68 -6.58
N PRO A 105 -18.73 -9.04 -5.67
CA PRO A 105 -18.79 -8.35 -4.39
C PRO A 105 -17.57 -8.70 -3.54
N ALA A 106 -17.17 -7.78 -2.69
CA ALA A 106 -16.11 -8.00 -1.72
C ALA A 106 -16.77 -8.30 -0.37
N ALA A 107 -16.20 -9.26 0.35
CA ALA A 107 -16.70 -9.59 1.69
C ALA A 107 -16.41 -8.43 2.64
N GLU A 108 -17.35 -8.14 3.52
CA GLU A 108 -17.16 -7.08 4.51
C GLU A 108 -16.01 -7.42 5.45
N GLY A 109 -15.34 -6.38 5.92
CA GLY A 109 -14.23 -6.57 6.84
C GLY A 109 -12.92 -6.94 6.16
N THR A 110 -12.85 -6.77 4.85
CA THR A 110 -11.64 -7.09 4.09
C THR A 110 -11.03 -5.83 3.50
N VAL A 111 -9.76 -5.92 3.11
CA VAL A 111 -9.07 -4.82 2.44
C VAL A 111 -9.79 -4.45 1.15
N GLU A 112 -10.24 -5.45 0.40
CA GLU A 112 -10.93 -5.19 -0.87
C GLU A 112 -12.21 -4.40 -0.63
N ALA A 113 -13.01 -4.79 0.37
CA ALA A 113 -14.25 -4.07 0.67
C ALA A 113 -13.97 -2.64 1.08
N TRP A 114 -12.94 -2.42 1.90
CA TRP A 114 -12.56 -1.08 2.28
C TRP A 114 -12.14 -0.26 1.05
N GLY A 115 -11.42 -0.88 0.13
CA GLY A 115 -10.88 -0.20 -1.05
C GLY A 115 -11.94 0.23 -2.05
N ARG A 116 -13.21 -0.14 -1.81
CA ARG A 116 -14.31 0.27 -2.67
C ARG A 116 -15.48 0.84 -1.87
N SER A 117 -15.30 1.04 -0.58
CA SER A 117 -16.35 1.52 0.32
C SER A 117 -16.51 3.01 0.21
N THR A 118 -17.76 3.49 0.24
CA THR A 118 -18.02 4.92 0.28
C THR A 118 -17.54 5.57 1.58
N LYS A 119 -17.17 4.75 2.57
CA LYS A 119 -16.70 5.26 3.87
C LYS A 119 -15.20 5.42 3.94
N ASN A 120 -14.47 5.08 2.89
CA ASN A 120 -13.02 5.26 2.90
C ASN A 120 -12.66 6.69 2.53
N PRO A 121 -11.38 7.10 2.67
CA PRO A 121 -10.99 8.49 2.45
C PRO A 121 -11.30 9.06 1.07
N VAL A 122 -11.36 8.23 0.02
CA VAL A 122 -11.68 8.76 -1.32
C VAL A 122 -13.18 8.64 -1.62
N GLY A 123 -13.95 8.04 -0.72
CA GLY A 123 -15.40 7.97 -0.87
C GLY A 123 -15.88 6.92 -1.85
N GLY A 124 -15.08 5.92 -2.13
CA GLY A 124 -15.48 4.85 -3.04
C GLY A 124 -14.27 4.11 -3.58
N TRP A 125 -14.34 3.71 -4.83
CA TRP A 125 -13.28 2.92 -5.43
C TRP A 125 -11.95 3.67 -5.47
N TYR A 126 -10.89 3.04 -4.99
CA TYR A 126 -9.55 3.53 -5.25
C TYR A 126 -9.14 3.26 -6.68
N GLY A 127 -9.71 2.22 -7.30
CA GLY A 127 -9.43 1.94 -8.69
C GLY A 127 -9.98 3.05 -9.58
N LEU A 128 -9.15 3.52 -10.51
CA LEU A 128 -9.47 4.66 -11.36
C LEU A 128 -9.94 4.24 -12.75
N ARG A 129 -9.55 3.05 -13.20
CA ARG A 129 -9.85 2.62 -14.56
C ARG A 129 -11.10 1.74 -14.54
N LYS A 130 -12.21 2.26 -15.06
CA LYS A 130 -13.46 1.52 -15.06
C LYS A 130 -13.28 0.16 -15.73
N GLY A 131 -13.84 -0.86 -15.15
CA GLY A 131 -13.68 -2.23 -15.60
C GLY A 131 -12.49 -2.94 -14.98
N TYR A 132 -11.57 -2.18 -14.39
CA TYR A 132 -10.34 -2.72 -13.79
C TYR A 132 -10.13 -2.13 -12.41
N ARG A 133 -11.20 -1.80 -11.70
CA ARG A 133 -11.11 -1.16 -10.37
C ARG A 133 -10.96 -2.16 -9.23
N GLY A 134 -11.17 -3.43 -9.51
CA GLY A 134 -11.09 -4.46 -8.49
C GLY A 134 -9.67 -4.88 -8.17
N ARG A 135 -9.57 -5.95 -7.37
CA ARG A 135 -8.31 -6.58 -6.99
C ARG A 135 -7.38 -5.66 -6.19
N PHE A 136 -7.95 -4.62 -5.59
CA PHE A 136 -7.20 -3.72 -4.72
C PHE A 136 -6.52 -4.52 -3.61
N GLY A 137 -7.24 -5.47 -3.00
CA GLY A 137 -6.70 -6.30 -1.93
C GLY A 137 -5.67 -7.32 -2.40
N MET A 138 -5.53 -7.52 -3.71
CA MET A 138 -4.54 -8.44 -4.23
C MET A 138 -3.22 -7.75 -4.54
N TYR A 139 -3.29 -6.53 -5.10
CA TYR A 139 -2.09 -5.88 -5.64
C TYR A 139 -1.48 -4.84 -4.74
N VAL A 140 -2.26 -4.17 -3.89
CA VAL A 140 -1.71 -3.08 -3.07
C VAL A 140 -1.01 -3.58 -1.81
N PRO A 141 -1.55 -4.56 -1.05
CA PRO A 141 -0.85 -4.98 0.17
C PRO A 141 0.59 -5.47 -0.05
N PRO A 142 0.92 -6.23 -1.12
CA PRO A 142 2.32 -6.60 -1.32
C PRO A 142 3.25 -5.41 -1.49
N LEU A 143 2.75 -4.31 -2.06
CA LEU A 143 3.57 -3.10 -2.14
C LEU A 143 3.86 -2.54 -0.76
N LEU A 144 2.86 -2.48 0.11
CA LEU A 144 3.07 -1.99 1.47
C LEU A 144 4.04 -2.89 2.22
N GLU A 145 3.99 -4.20 1.97
CA GLU A 145 4.96 -5.10 2.56
C GLU A 145 6.37 -4.78 2.09
N LYS A 146 6.54 -4.56 0.79
CA LYS A 146 7.84 -4.24 0.22
C LYS A 146 8.37 -2.94 0.81
N LEU A 147 7.50 -2.00 1.11
CA LEU A 147 7.89 -0.72 1.69
C LEU A 147 8.13 -0.80 3.20
N GLY A 148 7.89 -1.96 3.81
CA GLY A 148 8.13 -2.15 5.24
C GLY A 148 7.01 -1.63 6.12
N LEU A 149 5.86 -1.35 5.57
CA LEU A 149 4.76 -0.74 6.30
C LEU A 149 3.80 -1.75 6.93
N VAL A 150 3.77 -2.97 6.43
CA VAL A 150 2.83 -3.98 6.90
C VAL A 150 3.51 -5.34 6.97
N GLU A 151 2.85 -6.25 7.70
CA GLU A 151 3.13 -7.68 7.63
C GLU A 151 2.05 -8.32 6.78
N LEU A 152 2.45 -9.25 5.92
CA LEU A 152 1.54 -9.89 4.98
C LEU A 152 1.75 -11.38 5.04
N GLU A 153 0.66 -12.13 5.14
CA GLU A 153 0.74 -13.59 5.07
C GLU A 153 0.98 -14.04 3.63
N HIS A 154 1.63 -15.18 3.47
CA HIS A 154 1.96 -15.71 2.15
C HIS A 154 1.51 -17.16 2.04
N ASN A 155 0.25 -17.39 2.35
CA ASN A 155 -0.38 -18.70 2.23
C ASN A 155 -0.91 -18.89 0.81
N PRO A 156 -1.25 -20.12 0.41
CA PRO A 156 -1.86 -20.31 -0.91
C PRO A 156 -3.16 -19.57 -1.10
N LYS A 157 -3.90 -19.30 -0.02
CA LYS A 157 -5.13 -18.53 -0.09
C LYS A 157 -5.50 -17.99 1.28
N ASN A 158 -6.47 -17.08 1.30
CA ASN A 158 -7.01 -16.51 2.54
C ASN A 158 -5.95 -15.75 3.35
N ASN A 159 -5.14 -14.98 2.66
CA ASN A 159 -4.09 -14.21 3.31
C ASN A 159 -4.65 -12.99 4.00
N ARG A 160 -3.93 -12.55 5.04
CA ARG A 160 -4.29 -11.38 5.83
C ARG A 160 -3.10 -10.45 5.91
N VAL A 161 -3.38 -9.20 6.27
CA VAL A 161 -2.37 -8.16 6.40
C VAL A 161 -2.63 -7.38 7.67
N ARG A 162 -1.56 -6.87 8.27
CA ARG A 162 -1.69 -5.93 9.40
C ARG A 162 -0.56 -4.92 9.33
N ALA A 163 -0.81 -3.74 9.91
CA ALA A 163 0.20 -2.68 9.95
C ALA A 163 1.32 -3.04 10.91
N ARG A 164 2.52 -2.57 10.58
CA ARG A 164 3.66 -2.70 11.45
C ARG A 164 3.75 -1.53 12.39
#